data_5ce6e39046dab507c8460db993adfa13
#
_entry.id   5ce6e39046dab507c8460db993adfa13
#
_cell.length_a   1.000
_cell.length_b   1.000
_cell.length_c   1.000
_cell.angle_alpha   90.00
_cell.angle_beta   90.00
_cell.angle_gamma   90.00
#
_symmetry.space_group_name_H-M   'P 1'
#
loop_
_entity.id
_entity.type
_entity.pdbx_description
1 polymer ?
#
loop_
_entity_poly.entity_id
_entity_poly.type
_entity_poly.pdbx_seq_one_letter_code
_entity_poly.pdbx_strand_id
1 'polypeptide(L)' 'MEDVTAIYSILKKIRLRREHLKDVIAAGLPNMDEYAKAVGEHKAYLIIEQEIQDLQKDEDNNDGTSKGNT' A
#
# COMPACT_ATOMS: atom_id res chain seq x y z
N MET A 1 6.46 19.18 2.94
CA MET A 1 5.82 19.25 2.02
C MET A 1 6.18 18.41 0.89
N GLU A 2 7.39 18.38 0.45
CA GLU A 2 7.73 17.46 -0.57
C GLU A 2 7.53 16.05 -0.13
N ASP A 3 7.74 15.78 1.15
CA ASP A 3 7.57 14.44 1.67
C ASP A 3 6.15 13.97 1.51
N VAL A 4 5.21 14.84 1.77
CA VAL A 4 3.81 14.47 1.65
C VAL A 4 3.46 14.16 0.20
N THR A 5 3.98 14.97 -0.72
CA THR A 5 3.72 14.76 -2.13
C THR A 5 4.33 13.45 -2.60
N ALA A 6 5.54 13.16 -2.14
CA ALA A 6 6.20 11.91 -2.53
C ALA A 6 5.45 10.71 -2.02
N ILE A 7 4.94 10.80 -0.80
CA ILE A 7 4.19 9.69 -0.22
C ILE A 7 2.89 9.47 -1.00
N TYR A 8 2.22 10.55 -1.37
CA TYR A 8 1.01 10.41 -2.17
C TYR A 8 1.29 9.77 -3.51
N SER A 9 2.41 10.16 -4.14
CA SER A 9 2.78 9.59 -5.41
C SER A 9 3.05 8.09 -5.29
N ILE A 10 3.74 7.71 -4.24
CA ILE A 10 4.04 6.31 -4.02
C ILE A 10 2.76 5.52 -3.77
N LEU A 11 1.88 6.05 -2.94
CA LEU A 11 0.62 5.37 -2.67
C LEU A 11 -0.20 5.21 -3.93
N LYS A 12 -0.23 6.24 -4.76
CA LYS A 12 -0.97 6.16 -6.00
C LYS A 12 -0.45 5.07 -6.90
N LYS A 13 0.87 4.98 -7.02
CA LYS A 13 1.48 3.94 -7.84
C LYS A 13 1.18 2.55 -7.29
N ILE A 14 1.26 2.42 -5.98
CA ILE A 14 0.99 1.14 -5.35
C ILE A 14 -0.46 0.73 -5.58
N ARG A 15 -1.39 1.65 -5.46
CA ARG A 15 -2.78 1.36 -5.70
C ARG A 15 -3.05 0.96 -7.14
N LEU A 16 -2.43 1.67 -8.07
CA LEU A 16 -2.60 1.32 -9.48
C LEU A 16 -2.05 -0.06 -9.76
N ARG A 17 -0.89 -0.36 -9.19
CA ARG A 17 -0.30 -1.67 -9.38
C ARG A 17 -1.18 -2.76 -8.78
N ARG A 18 -1.71 -2.51 -7.60
CA ARG A 18 -2.58 -3.45 -6.92
C ARG A 18 -3.86 -3.70 -7.72
N GLU A 19 -4.43 -2.62 -8.27
CA GLU A 19 -5.64 -2.78 -9.09
C GLU A 19 -5.36 -3.58 -10.33
N HIS A 20 -4.22 -3.35 -10.95
CA HIS A 20 -3.83 -4.11 -12.11
C HIS A 20 -3.68 -5.60 -11.77
N LEU A 21 -3.04 -5.90 -10.66
CA LEU A 21 -2.89 -7.28 -10.22
C LEU A 21 -4.24 -7.93 -9.94
N LYS A 22 -5.13 -7.16 -9.35
CA LYS A 22 -6.47 -7.65 -9.07
C LYS A 22 -7.17 -8.04 -10.35
N ASP A 23 -7.05 -7.23 -11.38
CA ASP A 23 -7.67 -7.52 -12.66
C ASP A 23 -7.05 -8.76 -13.30
N VAL A 24 -5.73 -8.88 -13.21
CA VAL A 24 -5.02 -10.01 -13.77
C VAL A 24 -5.47 -11.30 -13.08
N ILE A 25 -5.56 -11.25 -11.76
CA ILE A 25 -5.99 -12.42 -11.00
C ILE A 25 -7.43 -12.80 -11.36
N ALA A 26 -8.28 -11.80 -11.47
CA ALA A 26 -9.68 -12.06 -11.79
C ALA A 26 -9.85 -12.62 -13.18
N ALA A 27 -9.00 -12.22 -14.10
CA ALA A 27 -9.08 -12.73 -15.46
C ALA A 27 -8.61 -14.16 -15.58
N GLY A 28 -7.87 -14.64 -14.58
CA GLY A 28 -7.36 -15.99 -14.62
C GLY A 28 -5.94 -16.03 -15.15
N LEU A 29 -5.14 -16.87 -14.54
CA LEU A 29 -3.75 -17.01 -14.95
C LEU A 29 -3.50 -18.44 -15.43
N PRO A 30 -2.53 -18.59 -16.32
CA PRO A 30 -2.35 -19.90 -16.98
C PRO A 30 -1.91 -21.01 -16.05
N ASN A 31 -1.25 -20.70 -14.94
CA ASN A 31 -0.83 -21.78 -14.06
C ASN A 31 -0.81 -21.32 -12.62
N MET A 32 -0.69 -22.30 -11.73
CA MET A 32 -0.78 -22.03 -10.31
C MET A 32 0.39 -21.23 -9.78
N ASP A 33 1.56 -21.43 -10.35
CA ASP A 33 2.73 -20.69 -9.91
C ASP A 33 2.55 -19.21 -10.14
N GLU A 34 2.08 -18.85 -11.32
CA GLU A 34 1.87 -17.44 -11.61
C GLU A 34 0.73 -16.86 -10.81
N TYR A 35 -0.28 -17.65 -10.57
CA TYR A 35 -1.39 -17.23 -9.75
C TYR A 35 -0.91 -16.92 -8.34
N ALA A 36 -0.16 -17.83 -7.73
CA ALA A 36 0.34 -17.66 -6.39
C ALA A 36 1.25 -16.44 -6.30
N LYS A 37 2.05 -16.21 -7.33
CA LYS A 37 2.94 -15.08 -7.38
C LYS A 37 2.15 -13.79 -7.41
N ALA A 38 1.13 -13.72 -8.24
CA ALA A 38 0.31 -12.52 -8.36
C ALA A 38 -0.43 -12.24 -7.05
N VAL A 39 -0.96 -13.28 -6.43
CA VAL A 39 -1.64 -13.12 -5.15
C VAL A 39 -0.68 -12.62 -4.09
N GLY A 40 0.54 -13.16 -4.08
CA GLY A 40 1.55 -12.72 -3.13
C GLY A 40 1.94 -11.27 -3.32
N GLU A 41 2.09 -10.87 -4.57
CA GLU A 41 2.40 -9.47 -4.87
C GLU A 41 1.27 -8.55 -4.42
N HIS A 42 0.05 -8.94 -4.73
CA HIS A 42 -1.10 -8.15 -4.33
C HIS A 42 -1.14 -7.97 -2.82
N LYS A 43 -0.89 -9.03 -2.09
CA LYS A 43 -0.88 -8.98 -0.64
C LYS A 43 0.24 -8.08 -0.13
N ALA A 44 1.40 -8.17 -0.75
CA ALA A 44 2.53 -7.34 -0.35
C ALA A 44 2.21 -5.86 -0.53
N TYR A 45 1.58 -5.51 -1.62
CA TYR A 45 1.21 -4.12 -1.84
C TYR A 45 0.18 -3.64 -0.83
N LEU A 46 -0.75 -4.50 -0.44
CA LEU A 46 -1.71 -4.14 0.59
C LEU A 46 -1.00 -3.84 1.91
N ILE A 47 -0.03 -4.67 2.25
CA ILE A 47 0.70 -4.48 3.49
C ILE A 47 1.49 -3.18 3.46
N ILE A 48 2.17 -2.92 2.35
CA ILE A 48 2.96 -1.71 2.24
C ILE A 48 2.07 -0.49 2.31
N GLU A 49 0.95 -0.54 1.63
CA GLU A 49 0.00 0.57 1.65
C GLU A 49 -0.47 0.85 3.07
N GLN A 50 -0.76 -0.21 3.80
CA GLN A 50 -1.21 -0.07 5.18
C GLN A 50 -0.13 0.52 6.06
N GLU A 51 1.10 0.07 5.87
CA GLU A 51 2.20 0.58 6.67
C GLU A 51 2.47 2.05 6.42
N ILE A 52 2.35 2.46 5.17
CA ILE A 52 2.54 3.87 4.85
C ILE A 52 1.45 4.71 5.49
N GLN A 53 0.22 4.22 5.44
CA GLN A 53 -0.89 4.93 6.06
C GLN A 53 -0.72 5.02 7.57
N ASP A 54 -0.23 3.94 8.16
CA ASP A 54 0.01 3.94 9.60
C ASP A 54 1.08 4.95 9.99
N LEU A 55 2.12 5.05 9.19
CA LEU A 55 3.17 6.01 9.44
C LEU A 55 2.64 7.45 9.38
N GLN A 56 1.81 7.70 8.40
CA GLN A 56 1.22 9.04 8.29
C GLN A 56 0.35 9.35 9.48
N LYS A 57 -0.39 8.37 9.94
CA LYS A 57 -1.25 8.54 11.08
C LYS A 57 -0.43 8.84 12.33
N ASP A 58 0.66 8.11 12.51
CA ASP A 58 1.54 8.34 13.64
C ASP A 58 2.11 9.73 13.62
N GLU A 59 2.50 10.19 12.46
CA GLU A 59 3.04 11.53 12.34
C GLU A 59 2.02 12.58 12.66
N ASP A 60 0.80 12.39 12.18
CA ASP A 60 -0.27 13.32 12.49
C ASP A 60 -0.55 13.35 13.97
N ASN A 61 -0.57 12.20 14.61
CA ASN A 61 -0.80 12.14 16.05
C ASN A 61 0.31 12.80 16.83
N ASN A 62 1.54 12.54 16.44
CA ASN A 62 2.68 13.16 17.09
C ASN A 62 2.61 14.66 17.00
N ASP A 63 2.20 15.11 15.83
CA ASP A 63 2.06 16.51 15.62
C ASP A 63 1.10 17.12 16.58
N GLY A 64 0.05 16.47 16.80
CA GLY A 64 -1.01 16.97 17.60
C GLY A 64 -0.69 16.89 19.03
N THR A 65 -0.31 15.92 19.47
CA THR A 65 -0.22 15.84 20.77
C THR A 65 0.42 14.80 21.26
N SER A 66 0.62 14.44 20.91
CA SER A 66 1.10 13.76 21.38
C SER A 66 1.48 13.37 22.19
N LYS A 67 1.62 13.51 22.33
CA LYS A 67 1.81 13.31 23.02
C LYS A 67 1.47 13.10 23.94
N GLY A 68 1.34 13.45 23.94
CA GLY A 68 0.85 13.39 24.96
C GLY A 68 0.46 12.14 25.42
N ASN A 69 0.26 11.72 24.99
CA ASN A 69 -0.22 10.74 25.39
C ASN A 69 0.39 9.78 25.45
N THR A 70 0.94 9.99 25.23
CA THR A 70 1.44 9.25 25.34
C THR A 70 1.57 8.76 25.78
#